data_996623c89bd238ac38d39f2b6b73180e
#
_entry.id   996623c89bd238ac38d39f2b6b73180e
#
_cell.length_a   1.000
_cell.length_b   1.000
_cell.length_c   1.000
_cell.angle_alpha   90.00
_cell.angle_beta   90.00
_cell.angle_gamma   90.00
#
_symmetry.space_group_name_H-M   'P 1'
#
loop_
_entity.id
_entity.type
_entity.pdbx_description
1 polymer ?
#
loop_
_entity_poly.entity_id
_entity_poly.type
_entity_poly.pdbx_seq_one_letter_code
_entity_poly.pdbx_strand_id
1 'polypeptide(L)'
;MSNATATRIKLNASFWRHSGCVPFSEDVIPSSLFLKHRHFLVIDVETQKLVQDVGGWEHVDKLGISVACAYDSKTDQFLSFREHELKKLIDLCEERLVVGYNIRGFDLAVMAPYGLDPKKLDVFDIMYDLEALTRQRFLKLEYVAQGTLNAGKSADGLLAVEWWKQGQIDKIIEYCLQDVRVTRDIFQFGRQNGFVKIRRSEDTEKSTQVPVQWN
;
A
#
# COMPACT_ATOMS: atom_id res chain seq x y z
N MET A 1 12.12 -24.19 30.01
CA MET A 1 12.36 -24.57 28.61
C MET A 1 11.04 -25.07 28.05
N SER A 2 10.30 -24.24 27.35
CA SER A 2 9.06 -24.63 26.66
C SER A 2 9.16 -24.17 25.19
N ASN A 3 9.22 -25.18 24.31
CA ASN A 3 9.23 -25.02 22.87
C ASN A 3 7.87 -24.50 22.40
N ALA A 4 7.83 -23.28 21.86
CA ALA A 4 6.68 -22.79 21.10
C ALA A 4 6.76 -23.33 19.67
N THR A 5 5.92 -24.30 19.36
CA THR A 5 5.79 -24.91 18.04
C THR A 5 4.99 -23.97 17.14
N ALA A 6 5.62 -23.39 16.15
CA ALA A 6 4.95 -22.57 15.13
C ALA A 6 4.09 -23.47 14.23
N THR A 7 2.78 -23.30 14.27
CA THR A 7 1.83 -24.04 13.44
C THR A 7 1.82 -23.43 12.03
N ARG A 8 2.35 -24.17 11.07
CA ARG A 8 2.43 -23.83 9.66
C ARG A 8 1.05 -24.04 9.00
N ILE A 9 0.37 -22.97 8.59
CA ILE A 9 -0.89 -23.07 7.83
C ILE A 9 -0.56 -23.05 6.34
N LYS A 10 -0.85 -24.17 5.64
CA LYS A 10 -0.76 -24.26 4.18
C LYS A 10 -2.02 -23.66 3.54
N LEU A 11 -1.86 -22.62 2.73
CA LEU A 11 -2.90 -22.07 1.89
C LEU A 11 -2.85 -22.71 0.49
N ASN A 12 -4.02 -23.03 -0.06
CA ASN A 12 -4.16 -23.83 -1.27
C ASN A 12 -4.02 -22.97 -2.53
N ALA A 13 -3.07 -23.30 -3.40
CA ALA A 13 -2.59 -22.52 -4.55
C ALA A 13 -3.54 -22.49 -5.79
N SER A 14 -4.77 -23.00 -5.71
CA SER A 14 -5.62 -23.22 -6.89
C SER A 14 -6.48 -22.03 -7.35
N PHE A 15 -6.49 -20.91 -6.62
CA PHE A 15 -7.43 -19.79 -6.89
C PHE A 15 -6.87 -18.69 -7.83
N TRP A 16 -5.57 -18.68 -8.10
CA TRP A 16 -4.88 -17.55 -8.75
C TRP A 16 -4.80 -17.61 -10.29
N ARG A 17 -5.51 -18.52 -10.95
CA ARG A 17 -5.34 -18.77 -12.41
C ARG A 17 -6.12 -17.84 -13.34
N HIS A 18 -6.87 -16.87 -12.87
CA HIS A 18 -7.76 -16.05 -13.71
C HIS A 18 -7.52 -14.54 -13.69
N SER A 19 -6.54 -14.07 -12.96
CA SER A 19 -6.06 -12.69 -13.06
C SER A 19 -4.56 -12.74 -13.26
N GLY A 20 -4.07 -12.26 -14.40
CA GLY A 20 -2.67 -12.37 -14.85
C GLY A 20 -1.58 -11.82 -13.90
N CYS A 21 -1.83 -11.84 -12.61
CA CYS A 21 -0.85 -11.53 -11.58
C CYS A 21 0.08 -12.71 -11.39
N VAL A 22 1.37 -12.47 -11.55
CA VAL A 22 2.47 -13.40 -11.26
C VAL A 22 2.23 -14.03 -9.89
N PRO A 23 2.29 -15.38 -9.75
CA PRO A 23 2.12 -16.04 -8.47
C PRO A 23 3.30 -15.65 -7.56
N PHE A 24 3.04 -14.83 -6.57
CA PHE A 24 3.98 -14.63 -5.47
C PHE A 24 4.06 -15.92 -4.64
N SER A 25 5.28 -16.35 -4.35
CA SER A 25 5.56 -17.43 -3.39
C SER A 25 4.93 -17.13 -2.04
N GLU A 26 4.43 -18.18 -1.38
CA GLU A 26 3.77 -18.15 -0.05
C GLU A 26 4.77 -17.79 1.08
N ASP A 27 5.45 -16.66 0.97
CA ASP A 27 6.35 -16.23 2.04
C ASP A 27 5.56 -15.36 3.02
N VAL A 28 5.26 -15.93 4.19
CA VAL A 28 4.98 -15.17 5.41
C VAL A 28 6.06 -14.09 5.49
N ILE A 29 5.66 -12.82 5.49
CA ILE A 29 6.61 -11.70 5.58
C ILE A 29 7.45 -11.94 6.84
N PRO A 30 8.74 -12.25 6.72
CA PRO A 30 9.51 -12.58 7.89
C PRO A 30 9.69 -11.31 8.74
N SER A 31 9.62 -11.46 10.05
CA SER A 31 10.02 -10.40 11.01
C SER A 31 11.43 -9.84 10.73
N SER A 32 12.26 -10.61 10.00
CA SER A 32 13.55 -10.17 9.48
C SER A 32 13.50 -8.97 8.53
N LEU A 33 12.37 -8.70 7.86
CA LEU A 33 12.24 -7.57 6.94
C LEU A 33 12.39 -6.23 7.68
N PHE A 34 11.77 -6.10 8.84
CA PHE A 34 11.85 -4.88 9.67
C PHE A 34 13.20 -4.73 10.37
N LEU A 35 13.88 -5.85 10.64
CA LEU A 35 15.23 -5.83 11.21
C LEU A 35 16.29 -5.41 10.19
N LYS A 36 16.06 -5.67 8.89
CA LYS A 36 16.97 -5.31 7.82
C LYS A 36 16.99 -3.80 7.56
N HIS A 37 15.85 -3.12 7.70
CA HIS A 37 15.68 -1.72 7.37
C HIS A 37 15.46 -0.85 8.61
N ARG A 38 16.38 0.08 8.85
CA ARG A 38 16.21 1.12 9.87
C ARG A 38 15.16 2.16 9.48
N HIS A 39 15.03 2.40 8.16
CA HIS A 39 14.15 3.43 7.61
C HIS A 39 13.19 2.83 6.58
N PHE A 40 12.02 3.41 6.48
CA PHE A 40 10.96 3.01 5.54
C PHE A 40 10.49 4.21 4.72
N LEU A 41 9.95 3.90 3.56
CA LEU A 41 9.33 4.84 2.63
C LEU A 41 7.87 4.42 2.43
N VAL A 42 6.93 5.26 2.81
CA VAL A 42 5.52 5.03 2.46
C VAL A 42 5.26 5.66 1.12
N ILE A 43 4.67 4.94 0.19
CA ILE A 43 4.36 5.43 -1.16
C ILE A 43 2.89 5.26 -1.50
N ASP A 44 2.43 6.11 -2.40
CA ASP A 44 1.14 6.05 -3.06
C ASP A 44 1.23 6.71 -4.44
N VAL A 45 0.49 6.23 -5.45
CA VAL A 45 0.49 6.80 -6.81
C VAL A 45 -0.91 7.07 -7.32
N GLU A 46 -1.04 8.20 -8.02
CA GLU A 46 -2.24 8.57 -8.75
C GLU A 46 -2.02 8.47 -10.27
N THR A 47 -3.04 8.02 -10.99
CA THR A 47 -2.91 7.71 -12.41
C THR A 47 -3.53 8.76 -13.32
N GLN A 48 -3.08 8.77 -14.59
CA GLN A 48 -3.62 9.66 -15.63
C GLN A 48 -4.91 9.13 -16.25
N LYS A 49 -5.13 7.80 -16.16
CA LYS A 49 -6.25 7.08 -16.79
C LYS A 49 -6.91 6.15 -15.77
N LEU A 50 -8.16 5.81 -16.04
CA LEU A 50 -8.88 4.77 -15.31
C LEU A 50 -8.51 3.38 -15.83
N VAL A 51 -8.68 2.36 -15.02
CA VAL A 51 -8.44 0.94 -15.38
C VAL A 51 -9.25 0.53 -16.63
N GLN A 52 -10.48 1.03 -16.74
CA GLN A 52 -11.34 0.81 -17.90
C GLN A 52 -10.80 1.46 -19.19
N ASP A 53 -10.09 2.58 -19.09
CA ASP A 53 -9.54 3.30 -20.25
C ASP A 53 -8.40 2.54 -20.93
N VAL A 54 -7.78 1.59 -20.20
CA VAL A 54 -6.66 0.79 -20.69
C VAL A 54 -7.05 -0.66 -20.98
N GLY A 55 -8.33 -1.01 -20.80
CA GLY A 55 -8.85 -2.34 -21.12
C GLY A 55 -8.88 -3.31 -19.93
N GLY A 56 -8.66 -2.86 -18.70
CA GLY A 56 -8.80 -3.68 -17.48
C GLY A 56 -7.53 -3.78 -16.65
N TRP A 57 -7.64 -4.51 -15.56
CA TRP A 57 -6.59 -4.68 -14.55
C TRP A 57 -5.30 -5.34 -15.08
N GLU A 58 -5.39 -6.05 -16.21
CA GLU A 58 -4.24 -6.68 -16.87
C GLU A 58 -3.30 -5.66 -17.52
N HIS A 59 -3.73 -4.39 -17.63
CA HIS A 59 -3.05 -3.33 -18.33
C HIS A 59 -2.78 -2.09 -17.46
N VAL A 60 -2.67 -2.29 -16.14
CA VAL A 60 -2.38 -1.18 -15.21
C VAL A 60 -1.04 -0.49 -15.48
N ASP A 61 -0.11 -1.20 -16.11
CA ASP A 61 1.14 -0.67 -16.64
C ASP A 61 0.97 0.46 -17.67
N LYS A 62 -0.24 0.60 -18.27
CA LYS A 62 -0.58 1.63 -19.28
C LYS A 62 -1.33 2.83 -18.72
N LEU A 63 -1.57 2.87 -17.41
CA LEU A 63 -2.35 3.94 -16.77
C LEU A 63 -1.65 5.30 -16.82
N GLY A 64 -0.31 5.32 -16.84
CA GLY A 64 0.48 6.54 -16.66
C GLY A 64 0.38 7.07 -15.22
N ILE A 65 1.39 7.78 -14.74
CA ILE A 65 1.41 8.38 -13.41
C ILE A 65 1.19 9.89 -13.53
N SER A 66 0.15 10.41 -12.87
CA SER A 66 -0.08 11.84 -12.75
C SER A 66 0.78 12.46 -11.65
N VAL A 67 0.78 11.83 -10.49
CA VAL A 67 1.53 12.19 -9.29
C VAL A 67 1.91 10.91 -8.55
N ALA A 68 3.09 10.88 -7.94
CA ALA A 68 3.46 9.93 -6.91
C ALA A 68 3.86 10.68 -5.66
N CYS A 69 3.44 10.19 -4.50
CA CYS A 69 3.81 10.79 -3.23
C CYS A 69 4.52 9.79 -2.32
N ALA A 70 5.37 10.31 -1.44
CA ALA A 70 6.06 9.49 -0.46
C ALA A 70 6.21 10.20 0.87
N TYR A 71 6.35 9.39 1.94
CA TYR A 71 6.89 9.82 3.22
C TYR A 71 8.19 9.05 3.48
N ASP A 72 9.31 9.77 3.62
CA ASP A 72 10.61 9.17 3.96
C ASP A 72 10.87 9.30 5.47
N SER A 73 10.87 8.17 6.17
CA SER A 73 11.13 8.12 7.61
C SER A 73 12.57 8.47 7.99
N LYS A 74 13.51 8.52 7.04
CA LYS A 74 14.90 8.92 7.29
C LYS A 74 15.03 10.42 7.48
N THR A 75 14.27 11.18 6.69
CA THR A 75 14.31 12.65 6.67
C THR A 75 13.11 13.27 7.39
N ASP A 76 12.12 12.46 7.75
CA ASP A 76 10.81 12.88 8.30
C ASP A 76 10.09 13.86 7.37
N GLN A 77 10.13 13.59 6.06
CA GLN A 77 9.58 14.49 5.05
C GLN A 77 8.54 13.80 4.16
N PHE A 78 7.53 14.58 3.78
CA PHE A 78 6.62 14.24 2.70
C PHE A 78 7.16 14.81 1.39
N LEU A 79 7.12 13.98 0.35
CA LEU A 79 7.65 14.27 -0.97
C LEU A 79 6.56 14.05 -2.02
N SER A 80 6.56 14.84 -3.07
CA SER A 80 5.72 14.63 -4.25
C SER A 80 6.58 14.62 -5.50
N PHE A 81 6.23 13.76 -6.45
CA PHE A 81 6.97 13.55 -7.68
C PHE A 81 6.01 13.62 -8.87
N ARG A 82 6.42 14.33 -9.90
CA ARG A 82 5.77 14.29 -11.21
C ARG A 82 6.36 13.15 -12.03
N GLU A 83 5.68 12.76 -13.09
CA GLU A 83 6.09 11.64 -13.95
C GLU A 83 7.58 11.69 -14.34
N HIS A 84 8.10 12.86 -14.71
CA HIS A 84 9.50 13.05 -15.09
C HIS A 84 10.50 12.98 -13.92
N GLU A 85 10.03 12.94 -12.69
CA GLU A 85 10.82 12.85 -11.46
C GLU A 85 10.84 11.45 -10.84
N LEU A 86 10.07 10.49 -11.40
CA LEU A 86 9.89 9.16 -10.83
C LEU A 86 11.20 8.40 -10.59
N LYS A 87 12.25 8.68 -11.39
CA LYS A 87 13.56 8.09 -11.14
C LYS A 87 14.07 8.38 -9.72
N LYS A 88 13.84 9.59 -9.19
CA LYS A 88 14.23 9.95 -7.82
C LYS A 88 13.48 9.12 -6.77
N LEU A 89 12.17 8.88 -6.99
CA LEU A 89 11.37 8.04 -6.11
C LEU A 89 11.83 6.58 -6.16
N ILE A 90 12.11 6.06 -7.37
CA ILE A 90 12.58 4.68 -7.55
C ILE A 90 13.91 4.46 -6.81
N ASP A 91 14.85 5.41 -6.90
CA ASP A 91 16.12 5.34 -6.16
C ASP A 91 15.89 5.28 -4.63
N LEU A 92 14.93 6.04 -4.11
CA LEU A 92 14.54 5.96 -2.70
C LEU A 92 13.92 4.60 -2.34
N CYS A 93 13.10 4.02 -3.22
CA CYS A 93 12.51 2.71 -3.02
C CYS A 93 13.57 1.60 -2.91
N GLU A 94 14.63 1.67 -3.69
CA GLU A 94 15.73 0.68 -3.66
C GLU A 94 16.54 0.72 -2.36
N GLU A 95 16.53 1.86 -1.63
CA GLU A 95 17.29 2.06 -0.41
C GLU A 95 16.50 1.85 0.88
N ARG A 96 15.19 1.69 0.82
CA ARG A 96 14.26 1.69 1.97
C ARG A 96 13.37 0.46 1.96
N LEU A 97 12.81 0.11 3.13
CA LEU A 97 11.61 -0.71 3.17
C LEU A 97 10.46 0.08 2.57
N VAL A 98 9.92 -0.38 1.44
CA VAL A 98 8.76 0.24 0.81
C VAL A 98 7.49 -0.25 1.50
N VAL A 99 6.71 0.68 2.02
CA VAL A 99 5.44 0.42 2.72
C VAL A 99 4.30 1.06 1.93
N GLY A 100 3.17 0.39 1.86
CA GLY A 100 1.97 0.99 1.29
C GLY A 100 0.73 0.14 1.52
N TYR A 101 -0.36 0.56 0.91
CA TYR A 101 -1.64 -0.12 1.00
C TYR A 101 -2.08 -0.62 -0.37
N ASN A 102 -2.12 -1.95 -0.58
CA ASN A 102 -2.36 -2.58 -1.88
C ASN A 102 -1.29 -2.26 -2.95
N ILE A 103 -0.11 -1.85 -2.54
CA ILE A 103 0.96 -1.44 -3.47
C ILE A 103 1.44 -2.58 -4.36
N ARG A 104 1.42 -3.82 -3.87
CA ARG A 104 1.75 -5.02 -4.66
C ARG A 104 0.74 -5.29 -5.76
N GLY A 105 -0.53 -4.97 -5.50
CA GLY A 105 -1.62 -5.17 -6.45
C GLY A 105 -1.77 -4.04 -7.47
N PHE A 106 -1.18 -2.86 -7.22
CA PHE A 106 -1.40 -1.69 -8.06
C PHE A 106 -0.14 -0.86 -8.28
N ASP A 107 0.31 -0.09 -7.31
CA ASP A 107 1.32 0.96 -7.47
C ASP A 107 2.62 0.46 -8.10
N LEU A 108 3.15 -0.68 -7.64
CA LEU A 108 4.39 -1.24 -8.18
C LEU A 108 4.26 -1.64 -9.65
N ALA A 109 3.09 -2.12 -10.06
CA ALA A 109 2.82 -2.47 -11.45
C ALA A 109 2.70 -1.21 -12.33
N VAL A 110 2.06 -0.16 -11.81
CA VAL A 110 1.95 1.14 -12.49
C VAL A 110 3.31 1.81 -12.62
N MET A 111 4.22 1.63 -11.67
CA MET A 111 5.59 2.18 -11.68
C MET A 111 6.58 1.38 -12.52
N ALA A 112 6.31 0.11 -12.82
CA ALA A 112 7.23 -0.76 -13.55
C ALA A 112 7.70 -0.20 -14.91
N PRO A 113 6.84 0.43 -15.77
CA PRO A 113 7.26 1.02 -17.03
C PRO A 113 8.28 2.15 -16.88
N TYR A 114 8.39 2.75 -15.70
CA TYR A 114 9.33 3.84 -15.38
C TYR A 114 10.69 3.33 -14.85
N GLY A 115 10.88 1.99 -14.87
CA GLY A 115 12.15 1.36 -14.52
C GLY A 115 12.22 0.80 -13.11
N LEU A 116 11.09 0.78 -12.36
CA LEU A 116 11.02 0.10 -11.08
C LEU A 116 10.98 -1.42 -11.31
N ASP A 117 11.89 -2.15 -10.65
CA ASP A 117 11.87 -3.62 -10.59
C ASP A 117 11.38 -4.08 -9.21
N PRO A 118 10.11 -4.53 -9.08
CA PRO A 118 9.57 -4.94 -7.79
C PRO A 118 10.35 -6.08 -7.12
N LYS A 119 11.13 -6.87 -7.88
CA LYS A 119 11.94 -7.98 -7.35
C LYS A 119 13.17 -7.52 -6.58
N LYS A 120 13.59 -6.27 -6.80
CA LYS A 120 14.73 -5.67 -6.11
C LYS A 120 14.33 -4.97 -4.81
N LEU A 121 13.03 -4.84 -4.55
CA LEU A 121 12.53 -4.07 -3.41
C LEU A 121 12.18 -4.97 -2.23
N ASP A 122 12.48 -4.49 -1.05
CA ASP A 122 11.87 -4.99 0.17
C ASP A 122 10.55 -4.25 0.38
N VAL A 123 9.42 -4.97 0.31
CA VAL A 123 8.08 -4.40 0.28
C VAL A 123 7.23 -4.94 1.42
N PHE A 124 6.59 -4.04 2.15
CA PHE A 124 5.55 -4.36 3.13
C PHE A 124 4.21 -3.77 2.68
N ASP A 125 3.26 -4.64 2.33
CA ASP A 125 1.91 -4.27 1.91
C ASP A 125 0.93 -4.50 3.06
N ILE A 126 0.42 -3.41 3.63
CA ILE A 126 -0.48 -3.44 4.79
C ILE A 126 -1.77 -4.21 4.49
N MET A 127 -2.36 -4.01 3.30
CA MET A 127 -3.59 -4.70 2.95
C MET A 127 -3.37 -6.21 2.88
N TYR A 128 -2.31 -6.66 2.23
CA TYR A 128 -2.00 -8.09 2.11
C TYR A 128 -1.75 -8.75 3.45
N ASP A 129 -1.02 -8.07 4.36
CA ASP A 129 -0.78 -8.58 5.72
C ASP A 129 -2.10 -8.71 6.49
N LEU A 130 -2.94 -7.68 6.47
CA LEU A 130 -4.23 -7.69 7.16
C LEU A 130 -5.21 -8.71 6.56
N GLU A 131 -5.23 -8.90 5.24
CA GLU A 131 -6.03 -9.93 4.59
C GLU A 131 -5.60 -11.35 4.99
N ALA A 132 -4.29 -11.58 5.10
CA ALA A 132 -3.75 -12.85 5.58
C ALA A 132 -4.13 -13.13 7.04
N LEU A 133 -4.02 -12.13 7.91
CA LEU A 133 -4.35 -12.25 9.34
C LEU A 133 -5.85 -12.43 9.58
N THR A 134 -6.69 -11.71 8.84
CA THR A 134 -8.15 -11.71 9.07
C THR A 134 -8.92 -12.71 8.22
N ARG A 135 -8.29 -13.26 7.18
CA ARG A 135 -8.94 -14.04 6.10
C ARG A 135 -10.05 -13.28 5.39
N GLN A 136 -10.03 -11.95 5.46
CA GLN A 136 -10.97 -11.08 4.76
C GLN A 136 -10.31 -10.57 3.49
N ARG A 137 -11.08 -10.32 2.44
CA ARG A 137 -10.61 -9.83 1.15
C ARG A 137 -11.12 -8.41 0.90
N PHE A 138 -10.37 -7.67 0.09
CA PHE A 138 -10.74 -6.31 -0.33
C PHE A 138 -10.94 -5.35 0.85
N LEU A 139 -10.01 -5.42 1.82
CA LEU A 139 -9.98 -4.47 2.92
C LEU A 139 -9.59 -3.09 2.38
N LYS A 140 -10.52 -2.15 2.44
CA LYS A 140 -10.24 -0.76 2.04
C LYS A 140 -9.40 -0.05 3.09
N LEU A 141 -8.48 0.83 2.63
CA LEU A 141 -7.70 1.72 3.50
C LEU A 141 -8.60 2.49 4.47
N GLU A 142 -9.71 3.00 3.96
CA GLU A 142 -10.73 3.73 4.72
C GLU A 142 -11.23 2.95 5.96
N TYR A 143 -11.45 1.64 5.86
CA TYR A 143 -11.93 0.84 6.99
C TYR A 143 -10.90 0.71 8.12
N VAL A 144 -9.63 0.61 7.75
CA VAL A 144 -8.51 0.53 8.69
C VAL A 144 -8.23 1.91 9.30
N ALA A 145 -8.27 2.95 8.49
CA ALA A 145 -8.10 4.33 8.92
C ALA A 145 -9.19 4.73 9.93
N GLN A 146 -10.44 4.43 9.62
CA GLN A 146 -11.55 4.76 10.50
C GLN A 146 -11.53 3.95 11.80
N GLY A 147 -11.18 2.68 11.74
CA GLY A 147 -11.07 1.83 12.93
C GLY A 147 -9.89 2.20 13.82
N THR A 148 -8.74 2.48 13.22
CA THR A 148 -7.46 2.66 13.94
C THR A 148 -7.21 4.10 14.36
N LEU A 149 -7.49 5.06 13.46
CA LEU A 149 -7.13 6.47 13.63
C LEU A 149 -8.35 7.36 13.90
N ASN A 150 -9.56 6.80 13.80
CA ASN A 150 -10.81 7.56 13.74
C ASN A 150 -10.78 8.64 12.64
N ALA A 151 -10.04 8.37 11.56
CA ALA A 151 -9.90 9.27 10.43
C ALA A 151 -11.14 9.15 9.52
N GLY A 152 -11.62 10.30 9.04
CA GLY A 152 -12.75 10.36 8.10
C GLY A 152 -12.41 9.76 6.73
N LYS A 153 -13.43 9.69 5.87
CA LYS A 153 -13.33 9.19 4.50
C LYS A 153 -12.38 10.05 3.67
N SER A 154 -11.43 9.43 2.97
CA SER A 154 -10.70 10.09 1.89
C SER A 154 -11.59 10.23 0.64
N ALA A 155 -11.23 11.08 -0.31
CA ALA A 155 -11.93 11.22 -1.58
C ALA A 155 -11.84 9.91 -2.40
N ASP A 156 -12.64 9.80 -3.46
CA ASP A 156 -12.59 8.66 -4.38
C ASP A 156 -11.46 8.87 -5.41
N GLY A 157 -10.61 7.86 -5.65
CA GLY A 157 -9.53 7.88 -6.64
C GLY A 157 -9.98 8.20 -8.06
N LEU A 158 -11.28 8.03 -8.39
CA LEU A 158 -11.86 8.46 -9.66
C LEU A 158 -11.71 9.97 -9.88
N LEU A 159 -11.74 10.76 -8.80
CA LEU A 159 -11.58 12.21 -8.86
C LEU A 159 -10.17 12.64 -9.26
N ALA A 160 -9.14 11.86 -8.90
CA ALA A 160 -7.75 12.16 -9.26
C ALA A 160 -7.55 12.19 -10.78
N VAL A 161 -8.16 11.23 -11.52
CA VAL A 161 -8.12 11.19 -12.99
C VAL A 161 -8.88 12.37 -13.59
N GLU A 162 -9.98 12.79 -12.97
CA GLU A 162 -10.73 13.96 -13.44
C GLU A 162 -9.94 15.25 -13.24
N TRP A 163 -9.30 15.42 -12.08
CA TRP A 163 -8.40 16.55 -11.82
C TRP A 163 -7.20 16.56 -12.77
N TRP A 164 -6.67 15.39 -13.13
CA TRP A 164 -5.61 15.28 -14.13
C TRP A 164 -6.05 15.84 -15.47
N LYS A 165 -7.23 15.43 -15.97
CA LYS A 165 -7.80 15.94 -17.23
C LYS A 165 -8.03 17.45 -17.22
N GLN A 166 -8.27 18.02 -16.03
CA GLN A 166 -8.50 19.46 -15.82
C GLN A 166 -7.20 20.23 -15.49
N GLY A 167 -6.05 19.56 -15.40
CA GLY A 167 -4.78 20.19 -15.03
C GLY A 167 -4.68 20.62 -13.57
N GLN A 168 -5.55 20.10 -12.69
CA GLN A 168 -5.62 20.48 -11.27
C GLN A 168 -4.65 19.66 -10.43
N ILE A 169 -3.36 19.77 -10.74
CA ILE A 169 -2.31 18.94 -10.19
C ILE A 169 -2.16 19.07 -8.68
N ASP A 170 -2.28 20.28 -8.14
CA ASP A 170 -2.14 20.53 -6.70
C ASP A 170 -3.18 19.76 -5.89
N LYS A 171 -4.39 19.57 -6.41
CA LYS A 171 -5.41 18.76 -5.78
C LYS A 171 -5.04 17.28 -5.75
N ILE A 172 -4.42 16.77 -6.83
CA ILE A 172 -3.95 15.39 -6.89
C ILE A 172 -2.83 15.20 -5.88
N ILE A 173 -1.90 16.15 -5.78
CA ILE A 173 -0.81 16.09 -4.79
C ILE A 173 -1.38 16.07 -3.37
N GLU A 174 -2.32 16.95 -3.06
CA GLU A 174 -2.95 17.03 -1.73
C GLU A 174 -3.64 15.71 -1.37
N TYR A 175 -4.39 15.12 -2.30
CA TYR A 175 -5.09 13.86 -2.15
C TYR A 175 -4.12 12.69 -1.94
N CYS A 176 -3.14 12.52 -2.83
CA CYS A 176 -2.11 11.49 -2.74
C CYS A 176 -1.30 11.59 -1.43
N LEU A 177 -0.91 12.81 -1.02
CA LEU A 177 -0.25 13.05 0.27
C LEU A 177 -1.13 12.67 1.45
N GLN A 178 -2.44 12.84 1.36
CA GLN A 178 -3.36 12.43 2.42
C GLN A 178 -3.38 10.92 2.57
N ASP A 179 -3.41 10.15 1.47
CA ASP A 179 -3.38 8.69 1.52
C ASP A 179 -2.01 8.17 2.04
N VAL A 180 -0.91 8.82 1.65
CA VAL A 180 0.42 8.55 2.24
C VAL A 180 0.44 8.82 3.76
N ARG A 181 -0.16 9.93 4.24
CA ARG A 181 -0.24 10.24 5.69
C ARG A 181 -1.01 9.17 6.44
N VAL A 182 -2.19 8.83 5.95
CA VAL A 182 -3.06 7.82 6.57
C VAL A 182 -2.37 6.47 6.62
N THR A 183 -1.75 6.05 5.53
CA THR A 183 -1.01 4.78 5.44
C THR A 183 0.18 4.76 6.41
N ARG A 184 0.96 5.86 6.49
CA ARG A 184 2.05 6.03 7.46
C ARG A 184 1.54 5.90 8.89
N ASP A 185 0.46 6.59 9.22
CA ASP A 185 -0.05 6.66 10.58
C ASP A 185 -0.60 5.30 11.03
N ILE A 186 -1.27 4.55 10.13
CA ILE A 186 -1.69 3.16 10.38
C ILE A 186 -0.46 2.28 10.63
N PHE A 187 0.56 2.37 9.78
CA PHE A 187 1.78 1.59 9.92
C PHE A 187 2.50 1.87 11.24
N GLN A 188 2.69 3.14 11.57
CA GLN A 188 3.32 3.54 12.84
C GLN A 188 2.50 3.12 14.06
N PHE A 189 1.16 3.28 14.00
CA PHE A 189 0.27 2.83 15.06
C PHE A 189 0.41 1.32 15.29
N GLY A 190 0.36 0.51 14.21
CA GLY A 190 0.51 -0.93 14.29
C GLY A 190 1.85 -1.34 14.90
N ARG A 191 2.95 -0.70 14.50
CA ARG A 191 4.28 -0.91 15.06
C ARG A 191 4.37 -0.58 16.56
N GLN A 192 3.76 0.53 16.97
CA GLN A 192 3.84 1.00 18.36
C GLN A 192 2.94 0.20 19.30
N ASN A 193 1.76 -0.21 18.83
CA ASN A 193 0.72 -0.78 19.66
C ASN A 193 0.57 -2.31 19.52
N GLY A 194 1.13 -2.92 18.46
CA GLY A 194 0.99 -4.35 18.19
C GLY A 194 -0.40 -4.77 17.70
N PHE A 195 -1.24 -3.81 17.31
CA PHE A 195 -2.55 -4.07 16.70
C PHE A 195 -2.99 -2.88 15.84
N VAL A 196 -3.94 -3.14 14.94
CA VAL A 196 -4.77 -2.13 14.28
C VAL A 196 -6.25 -2.46 14.48
N LYS A 197 -7.14 -1.55 14.11
CA LYS A 197 -8.59 -1.76 14.19
C LYS A 197 -9.23 -1.56 12.83
N ILE A 198 -10.23 -2.38 12.52
CA ILE A 198 -11.01 -2.32 11.28
C ILE A 198 -12.45 -1.97 11.61
N ARG A 199 -13.01 -0.94 10.95
CA ARG A 199 -14.43 -0.55 11.05
C ARG A 199 -15.01 -0.43 9.64
N ARG A 200 -15.94 -1.33 9.27
CA ARG A 200 -16.49 -1.41 7.91
C ARG A 200 -17.68 -0.52 7.62
N SER A 201 -18.35 -0.01 8.66
CA SER A 201 -19.54 0.81 8.53
C SER A 201 -19.51 1.97 9.49
N GLU A 202 -19.97 3.13 9.03
CA GLU A 202 -20.13 4.33 9.87
C GLU A 202 -21.21 4.13 10.97
N ASP A 203 -22.19 3.27 10.70
CA ASP A 203 -23.32 2.99 11.61
C ASP A 203 -22.96 1.99 12.71
N THR A 204 -21.80 1.35 12.65
CA THR A 204 -21.38 0.42 13.70
C THR A 204 -20.28 1.04 14.54
N GLU A 205 -20.54 1.33 15.82
CA GLU A 205 -19.50 1.68 16.80
C GLU A 205 -18.48 0.55 17.04
N LYS A 206 -18.74 -0.65 16.48
CA LYS A 206 -17.90 -1.82 16.66
C LYS A 206 -16.75 -1.84 15.67
N SER A 207 -15.54 -1.61 16.17
CA SER A 207 -14.30 -1.93 15.47
C SER A 207 -13.78 -3.31 15.87
N THR A 208 -13.22 -4.04 14.91
CA THR A 208 -12.52 -5.31 15.17
C THR A 208 -11.04 -5.03 15.33
N GLN A 209 -10.47 -5.42 16.47
CA GLN A 209 -9.02 -5.33 16.71
C GLN A 209 -8.31 -6.52 16.07
N VAL A 210 -7.24 -6.25 15.32
CA VAL A 210 -6.40 -7.23 14.64
C VAL A 210 -4.99 -7.11 15.19
N PRO A 211 -4.47 -8.14 15.90
CA PRO A 211 -3.08 -8.15 16.32
C PRO A 211 -2.13 -8.19 15.11
N VAL A 212 -1.07 -7.40 15.15
CA VAL A 212 -0.06 -7.32 14.08
C VAL A 212 1.36 -7.40 14.68
N GLN A 213 2.33 -7.82 13.85
CA GLN A 213 3.74 -7.93 14.21
C GLN A 213 4.58 -7.16 13.18
N TRP A 214 4.53 -5.84 13.23
CA TRP A 214 5.20 -4.94 12.27
C TRP A 214 6.52 -4.36 12.83
N ASN A 215 7.16 -5.10 13.71
CA ASN A 215 8.44 -4.75 14.36
C ASN A 215 9.58 -5.64 13.89
#